data_1aa1154a882f38c68d86abf19ab70a23
#
_entry.id   1aa1154a882f38c68d86abf19ab70a23
#
_cell.length_a   1.000
_cell.length_b   1.000
_cell.length_c   1.000
_cell.angle_alpha   90.00
_cell.angle_beta   90.00
_cell.angle_gamma   90.00
#
_symmetry.space_group_name_H-M   'P 1'
#
loop_
_entity.id
_entity.type
_entity.pdbx_description
1 polymer ?
#
loop_
_entity_poly.entity_id
_entity_poly.type
_entity_poly.pdbx_seq_one_letter_code
_entity_poly.pdbx_strand_id
1 'polypeptide(L)'
;MFVGSRKWVVLVATIWIQAFTGTNFDFSSYSSELKSVLQITQLQLNYLSVASDMGKVFGWCCGVSLLYFPLWVVLFMATFLGLLGYGFQCLLIKQLISLPYFLVFLLCLVAGCSICWFNTICYVLCIKHFPSNRSLALSLSISFNGVSAALYTLIANAITSSDDTLYLLLNAIVPLLISAVVLVPILQQPQPQPNSADMIRRDSLVFLCLNILALVTGLYLLFLYSLSSNTTIARVILVGAGFLLVLLLFLPVIVNSREWSCLTSPACYPLLNSRFNLINLDGGGGDDDDYDDDLHKELIENEDNYSRNRSSVIVREKCCFDTVLLKDQLKVLGEEHSTKMLMHRWDFWIYYMAYLCGGTMGLVYSNNLGQISQSLGHNSQTKTLVTLYSTCSFFGRLLAAAPDFLNRKIHFARTGWFAAAVVPMTIAFILLAITGSIEALRMSTALIGLSSGFVFAAAVSITSELFGPNSVAVNHNILITNIPIGSCLYGLLAALVYDSNADGASRDTMWLREMTMCMGRKCYLETFLWWCCISIVGLVSSFVLYYRTRHAYYDNFGRNTN
;
A
#
# COMPACT_ATOMS: atom_id res chain seq x y z
N MET A 1 17.72 -23.35 -14.19
CA MET A 1 17.42 -22.02 -13.64
C MET A 1 17.39 -22.16 -12.12
N PHE A 2 18.30 -21.54 -11.40
CA PHE A 2 18.52 -21.76 -9.97
C PHE A 2 17.33 -21.36 -9.11
N VAL A 3 17.06 -22.13 -8.07
CA VAL A 3 15.90 -21.96 -7.18
C VAL A 3 15.91 -20.56 -6.52
N GLY A 4 17.09 -20.01 -6.17
CA GLY A 4 17.24 -18.68 -5.59
C GLY A 4 16.81 -17.52 -6.50
N SER A 5 16.87 -17.66 -7.83
CA SER A 5 16.47 -16.58 -8.75
C SER A 5 14.95 -16.54 -8.99
N ARG A 6 14.25 -17.65 -8.79
CA ARG A 6 12.80 -17.73 -9.05
C ARG A 6 11.97 -16.85 -8.12
N LYS A 7 12.36 -16.68 -6.84
CA LYS A 7 11.65 -15.79 -5.91
C LYS A 7 11.64 -14.33 -6.37
N TRP A 8 12.74 -13.90 -7.02
CA TRP A 8 12.86 -12.54 -7.57
C TRP A 8 11.99 -12.34 -8.81
N VAL A 9 11.85 -13.37 -9.66
CA VAL A 9 10.94 -13.33 -10.81
C VAL A 9 9.48 -13.22 -10.33
N VAL A 10 9.13 -13.90 -9.24
CA VAL A 10 7.81 -13.75 -8.61
C VAL A 10 7.62 -12.33 -8.08
N LEU A 11 8.63 -11.72 -7.43
CA LEU A 11 8.56 -10.33 -6.97
C LEU A 11 8.33 -9.37 -8.15
N VAL A 12 9.08 -9.53 -9.25
CA VAL A 12 8.89 -8.69 -10.44
C VAL A 12 7.51 -8.89 -11.05
N ALA A 13 6.98 -10.11 -11.03
CA ALA A 13 5.59 -10.39 -11.44
C ALA A 13 4.59 -9.60 -10.57
N THR A 14 4.78 -9.54 -9.24
CA THR A 14 3.93 -8.71 -8.38
C THR A 14 4.05 -7.22 -8.67
N ILE A 15 5.26 -6.73 -8.98
CA ILE A 15 5.50 -5.34 -9.37
C ILE A 15 4.73 -5.02 -10.67
N TRP A 16 4.79 -5.89 -11.68
CA TRP A 16 4.07 -5.68 -12.93
C TRP A 16 2.55 -5.73 -12.74
N ILE A 17 2.03 -6.69 -11.94
CA ILE A 17 0.61 -6.70 -11.58
C ILE A 17 0.24 -5.34 -10.96
N GLN A 18 0.96 -4.89 -9.94
CA GLN A 18 0.66 -3.63 -9.25
C GLN A 18 0.75 -2.40 -10.17
N ALA A 19 1.74 -2.34 -11.07
CA ALA A 19 1.91 -1.24 -12.01
C ALA A 19 0.76 -1.10 -13.01
N PHE A 20 0.04 -2.19 -13.30
CA PHE A 20 -1.02 -2.20 -14.31
C PHE A 20 -2.42 -2.56 -13.75
N THR A 21 -2.60 -2.64 -12.43
CA THR A 21 -3.90 -2.90 -11.80
C THR A 21 -4.37 -1.78 -10.86
N GLY A 22 -3.63 -0.67 -10.79
CA GLY A 22 -4.05 0.54 -10.05
C GLY A 22 -5.08 1.39 -10.82
N THR A 23 -6.02 0.76 -11.50
CA THR A 23 -6.97 1.36 -12.44
C THR A 23 -8.00 2.29 -11.82
N ASN A 24 -8.15 2.30 -10.49
CA ASN A 24 -9.00 3.25 -9.77
C ASN A 24 -8.50 4.70 -9.83
N PHE A 25 -7.20 4.91 -10.09
CA PHE A 25 -6.64 6.27 -10.24
C PHE A 25 -6.98 6.90 -11.60
N ASP A 26 -7.43 6.10 -12.57
CA ASP A 26 -7.77 6.56 -13.91
C ASP A 26 -9.23 7.02 -14.03
N PHE A 27 -10.07 6.84 -12.98
CA PHE A 27 -11.48 7.19 -13.00
C PHE A 27 -11.73 8.63 -13.43
N SER A 28 -10.90 9.57 -12.94
CA SER A 28 -11.01 10.98 -13.33
C SER A 28 -10.76 11.25 -14.82
N SER A 29 -10.06 10.35 -15.53
CA SER A 29 -9.70 10.52 -16.94
C SER A 29 -10.87 10.22 -17.89
N TYR A 30 -11.80 9.33 -17.51
CA TYR A 30 -12.95 8.94 -18.32
C TYR A 30 -14.31 9.31 -17.69
N SER A 31 -14.32 9.81 -16.47
CA SER A 31 -15.55 10.12 -15.73
C SER A 31 -16.43 11.17 -16.40
N SER A 32 -15.82 12.16 -17.07
CA SER A 32 -16.55 13.20 -17.81
C SER A 32 -17.33 12.61 -18.99
N GLU A 33 -16.73 11.70 -19.74
CA GLU A 33 -17.36 10.98 -20.83
C GLU A 33 -18.49 10.09 -20.32
N LEU A 34 -18.23 9.33 -19.26
CA LEU A 34 -19.25 8.48 -18.62
C LEU A 34 -20.45 9.30 -18.14
N LYS A 35 -20.22 10.50 -17.59
CA LYS A 35 -21.27 11.43 -17.19
C LYS A 35 -22.10 11.90 -18.37
N SER A 36 -21.45 12.24 -19.49
CA SER A 36 -22.13 12.74 -20.70
C SER A 36 -22.97 11.66 -21.36
N VAL A 37 -22.47 10.42 -21.46
CA VAL A 37 -23.19 9.29 -22.07
C VAL A 37 -24.40 8.87 -21.23
N LEU A 38 -24.25 8.83 -19.90
CA LEU A 38 -25.34 8.45 -19.00
C LEU A 38 -26.29 9.60 -18.67
N GLN A 39 -25.96 10.85 -19.04
CA GLN A 39 -26.72 12.08 -18.71
C GLN A 39 -27.02 12.18 -17.19
N ILE A 40 -26.05 11.84 -16.35
CA ILE A 40 -26.18 11.79 -14.89
C ILE A 40 -25.68 13.06 -14.22
N THR A 41 -26.20 13.31 -13.01
CA THR A 41 -25.75 14.42 -12.15
C THR A 41 -24.34 14.16 -11.61
N GLN A 42 -23.68 15.22 -11.11
CA GLN A 42 -22.37 15.07 -10.47
C GLN A 42 -22.41 14.19 -9.21
N LEU A 43 -23.49 14.28 -8.45
CA LEU A 43 -23.71 13.41 -7.30
C LEU A 43 -23.81 11.93 -7.71
N GLN A 44 -24.52 11.62 -8.78
CA GLN A 44 -24.60 10.26 -9.31
C GLN A 44 -23.23 9.76 -9.81
N LEU A 45 -22.44 10.63 -10.45
CA LEU A 45 -21.07 10.28 -10.85
C LEU A 45 -20.18 9.96 -9.63
N ASN A 46 -20.30 10.75 -8.55
CA ASN A 46 -19.59 10.47 -7.31
C ASN A 46 -20.00 9.12 -6.70
N TYR A 47 -21.28 8.74 -6.78
CA TYR A 47 -21.73 7.41 -6.35
C TYR A 47 -21.09 6.28 -7.15
N LEU A 48 -20.78 6.46 -8.45
CA LEU A 48 -20.05 5.46 -9.23
C LEU A 48 -18.61 5.29 -8.74
N SER A 49 -17.94 6.39 -8.34
CA SER A 49 -16.63 6.31 -7.69
C SER A 49 -16.70 5.57 -6.35
N VAL A 50 -17.71 5.89 -5.52
CA VAL A 50 -17.95 5.19 -4.24
C VAL A 50 -18.27 3.71 -4.47
N ALA A 51 -18.98 3.35 -5.55
CA ALA A 51 -19.25 1.95 -5.91
C ALA A 51 -17.95 1.18 -6.15
N SER A 52 -16.97 1.76 -6.83
CA SER A 52 -15.65 1.15 -7.01
C SER A 52 -14.95 0.94 -5.65
N ASP A 53 -15.04 1.89 -4.74
CA ASP A 53 -14.50 1.72 -3.38
C ASP A 53 -15.28 0.66 -2.58
N MET A 54 -16.60 0.57 -2.74
CA MET A 54 -17.43 -0.49 -2.13
C MET A 54 -17.04 -1.89 -2.61
N GLY A 55 -16.57 -2.04 -3.84
CA GLY A 55 -16.04 -3.31 -4.36
C GLY A 55 -14.93 -3.87 -3.50
N LYS A 56 -14.13 -3.03 -2.84
CA LYS A 56 -13.03 -3.45 -1.96
C LYS A 56 -13.51 -4.16 -0.69
N VAL A 57 -14.78 -3.98 -0.26
CA VAL A 57 -15.38 -4.76 0.83
C VAL A 57 -15.29 -6.25 0.57
N PHE A 58 -15.42 -6.66 -0.70
CA PHE A 58 -15.35 -8.08 -1.09
C PHE A 58 -13.92 -8.64 -1.19
N GLY A 59 -12.91 -7.86 -0.75
CA GLY A 59 -11.52 -8.32 -0.69
C GLY A 59 -11.31 -9.53 0.23
N TRP A 60 -12.07 -9.63 1.34
CA TRP A 60 -12.00 -10.79 2.22
C TRP A 60 -12.40 -12.10 1.51
N CYS A 61 -13.30 -12.03 0.51
CA CYS A 61 -13.65 -13.19 -0.31
C CYS A 61 -12.41 -13.72 -1.07
N CYS A 62 -11.50 -12.84 -1.52
CA CYS A 62 -10.23 -13.25 -2.10
C CYS A 62 -9.39 -14.03 -1.08
N GLY A 63 -9.27 -13.51 0.16
CA GLY A 63 -8.55 -14.20 1.24
C GLY A 63 -9.10 -15.59 1.52
N VAL A 64 -10.42 -15.75 1.57
CA VAL A 64 -11.09 -17.03 1.72
C VAL A 64 -10.88 -17.92 0.48
N SER A 65 -10.99 -17.37 -0.72
CA SER A 65 -10.76 -18.13 -1.96
C SER A 65 -9.35 -18.72 -2.03
N LEU A 66 -8.34 -18.02 -1.50
CA LEU A 66 -6.95 -18.50 -1.44
C LEU A 66 -6.75 -19.69 -0.49
N LEU A 67 -7.70 -19.99 0.41
CA LEU A 67 -7.67 -21.18 1.26
C LEU A 67 -8.14 -22.44 0.50
N TYR A 68 -9.03 -22.29 -0.48
CA TYR A 68 -9.67 -23.41 -1.19
C TYR A 68 -9.15 -23.58 -2.62
N PHE A 69 -8.72 -22.52 -3.27
CA PHE A 69 -8.28 -22.53 -4.66
C PHE A 69 -6.79 -22.22 -4.80
N PRO A 70 -6.11 -22.81 -5.78
CA PRO A 70 -4.73 -22.45 -6.07
C PRO A 70 -4.66 -21.00 -6.58
N LEU A 71 -3.55 -20.33 -6.30
CA LEU A 71 -3.36 -18.90 -6.52
C LEU A 71 -3.60 -18.46 -7.98
N TRP A 72 -3.27 -19.32 -8.95
CA TRP A 72 -3.50 -19.03 -10.37
C TRP A 72 -4.99 -18.94 -10.74
N VAL A 73 -5.85 -19.74 -10.08
CA VAL A 73 -7.32 -19.65 -10.26
C VAL A 73 -7.83 -18.32 -9.72
N VAL A 74 -7.35 -17.91 -8.54
CA VAL A 74 -7.75 -16.64 -7.93
C VAL A 74 -7.29 -15.45 -8.78
N LEU A 75 -6.09 -15.53 -9.39
CA LEU A 75 -5.61 -14.54 -10.36
C LEU A 75 -6.53 -14.46 -11.59
N PHE A 76 -6.95 -15.62 -12.12
CA PHE A 76 -7.89 -15.64 -13.24
C PHE A 76 -9.24 -15.03 -12.86
N MET A 77 -9.78 -15.34 -11.68
CA MET A 77 -11.01 -14.72 -11.17
C MET A 77 -10.88 -13.19 -11.06
N ALA A 78 -9.76 -12.69 -10.51
CA ALA A 78 -9.50 -11.25 -10.43
C ALA A 78 -9.49 -10.60 -11.81
N THR A 79 -8.82 -11.23 -12.77
CA THR A 79 -8.72 -10.76 -14.16
C THR A 79 -10.09 -10.72 -14.84
N PHE A 80 -10.89 -11.77 -14.63
CA PHE A 80 -12.22 -11.86 -15.21
C PHE A 80 -13.17 -10.78 -14.64
N LEU A 81 -13.13 -10.52 -13.33
CA LEU A 81 -13.88 -9.44 -12.70
C LEU A 81 -13.50 -8.07 -13.30
N GLY A 82 -12.19 -7.82 -13.50
CA GLY A 82 -11.72 -6.57 -14.12
C GLY A 82 -12.18 -6.41 -15.56
N LEU A 83 -12.06 -7.48 -16.35
CA LEU A 83 -12.53 -7.51 -17.74
C LEU A 83 -14.04 -7.25 -17.85
N LEU A 84 -14.83 -7.87 -16.99
CA LEU A 84 -16.28 -7.61 -16.94
C LEU A 84 -16.56 -6.15 -16.54
N GLY A 85 -15.97 -5.69 -15.43
CA GLY A 85 -16.24 -4.35 -14.90
C GLY A 85 -15.89 -3.25 -15.90
N TYR A 86 -14.66 -3.23 -16.40
CA TYR A 86 -14.20 -2.19 -17.33
C TYR A 86 -14.64 -2.44 -18.77
N GLY A 87 -14.71 -3.70 -19.22
CA GLY A 87 -15.10 -4.03 -20.58
C GLY A 87 -16.53 -3.59 -20.92
N PHE A 88 -17.51 -3.89 -20.07
CA PHE A 88 -18.88 -3.43 -20.29
C PHE A 88 -19.03 -1.90 -20.17
N GLN A 89 -18.27 -1.24 -19.27
CA GLN A 89 -18.24 0.23 -19.25
C GLN A 89 -17.66 0.82 -20.54
N CYS A 90 -16.63 0.18 -21.11
CA CYS A 90 -16.07 0.59 -22.40
C CYS A 90 -17.11 0.47 -23.54
N LEU A 91 -17.88 -0.63 -23.60
CA LEU A 91 -18.94 -0.82 -24.59
C LEU A 91 -20.06 0.21 -24.42
N LEU A 92 -20.38 0.60 -23.18
CA LEU A 92 -21.38 1.63 -22.87
C LEU A 92 -20.92 3.01 -23.38
N ILE A 93 -19.69 3.44 -23.07
CA ILE A 93 -19.17 4.75 -23.50
C ILE A 93 -19.09 4.82 -25.02
N LYS A 94 -18.73 3.72 -25.69
CA LYS A 94 -18.76 3.62 -27.16
C LYS A 94 -20.16 3.52 -27.74
N GLN A 95 -21.20 3.62 -26.88
CA GLN A 95 -22.62 3.54 -27.27
C GLN A 95 -23.00 2.27 -28.05
N LEU A 96 -22.23 1.19 -27.90
CA LEU A 96 -22.54 -0.12 -28.48
C LEU A 96 -23.64 -0.85 -27.72
N ILE A 97 -23.79 -0.53 -26.43
CA ILE A 97 -24.83 -1.04 -25.54
C ILE A 97 -25.42 0.11 -24.73
N SER A 98 -26.69 0.01 -24.35
CA SER A 98 -27.33 0.91 -23.39
C SER A 98 -27.53 0.16 -22.08
N LEU A 99 -27.05 0.70 -20.96
CA LEU A 99 -27.18 0.10 -19.65
C LEU A 99 -27.85 1.08 -18.69
N PRO A 100 -28.79 0.62 -17.83
CA PRO A 100 -29.35 1.46 -16.79
C PRO A 100 -28.27 1.81 -15.74
N TYR A 101 -28.42 2.96 -15.10
CA TYR A 101 -27.46 3.47 -14.10
C TYR A 101 -27.10 2.44 -13.01
N PHE A 102 -28.08 1.69 -12.50
CA PHE A 102 -27.85 0.67 -11.48
C PHE A 102 -26.88 -0.42 -11.94
N LEU A 103 -26.96 -0.84 -13.20
CA LEU A 103 -26.06 -1.86 -13.73
C LEU A 103 -24.62 -1.30 -13.88
N VAL A 104 -24.48 -0.03 -14.27
CA VAL A 104 -23.18 0.66 -14.31
C VAL A 104 -22.59 0.77 -12.90
N PHE A 105 -23.40 1.05 -11.89
CA PHE A 105 -22.98 1.03 -10.48
C PHE A 105 -22.42 -0.34 -10.08
N LEU A 106 -23.09 -1.44 -10.45
CA LEU A 106 -22.59 -2.80 -10.19
C LEU A 106 -21.30 -3.10 -10.96
N LEU A 107 -21.15 -2.62 -12.20
CA LEU A 107 -19.91 -2.79 -12.96
C LEU A 107 -18.74 -2.05 -12.32
N CYS A 108 -18.95 -0.83 -11.78
CA CYS A 108 -17.94 -0.12 -11.00
C CYS A 108 -17.54 -0.89 -9.73
N LEU A 109 -18.53 -1.47 -9.03
CA LEU A 109 -18.29 -2.30 -7.85
C LEU A 109 -17.46 -3.54 -8.19
N VAL A 110 -17.78 -4.25 -9.28
CA VAL A 110 -17.04 -5.42 -9.76
C VAL A 110 -15.60 -5.05 -10.16
N ALA A 111 -15.40 -3.90 -10.81
CA ALA A 111 -14.09 -3.37 -11.13
C ALA A 111 -13.27 -3.11 -9.86
N GLY A 112 -13.85 -2.48 -8.85
CA GLY A 112 -13.19 -2.26 -7.54
C GLY A 112 -12.85 -3.54 -6.80
N CYS A 113 -13.71 -4.57 -6.88
CA CYS A 113 -13.44 -5.91 -6.35
C CYS A 113 -12.20 -6.52 -7.01
N SER A 114 -12.08 -6.47 -8.34
CA SER A 114 -10.92 -6.95 -9.10
C SER A 114 -9.60 -6.34 -8.59
N ILE A 115 -9.55 -5.03 -8.39
CA ILE A 115 -8.35 -4.32 -7.89
C ILE A 115 -7.91 -4.88 -6.53
N CYS A 116 -8.86 -5.06 -5.61
CA CYS A 116 -8.57 -5.60 -4.28
C CYS A 116 -8.04 -7.04 -4.34
N TRP A 117 -8.56 -7.87 -5.24
CA TRP A 117 -8.12 -9.24 -5.43
C TRP A 117 -6.70 -9.30 -5.98
N PHE A 118 -6.34 -8.49 -6.97
CA PHE A 118 -4.97 -8.37 -7.47
C PHE A 118 -3.99 -7.96 -6.37
N ASN A 119 -4.36 -6.96 -5.58
CA ASN A 119 -3.55 -6.49 -4.45
C ASN A 119 -3.30 -7.62 -3.44
N THR A 120 -4.34 -8.35 -3.05
CA THR A 120 -4.26 -9.46 -2.08
C THR A 120 -3.34 -10.57 -2.57
N ILE A 121 -3.43 -10.95 -3.86
CA ILE A 121 -2.53 -11.93 -4.48
C ILE A 121 -1.07 -11.47 -4.37
N CYS A 122 -0.78 -10.21 -4.70
CA CYS A 122 0.56 -9.64 -4.61
C CYS A 122 1.09 -9.67 -3.17
N TYR A 123 0.25 -9.33 -2.18
CA TYR A 123 0.66 -9.36 -0.77
C TYR A 123 1.03 -10.77 -0.31
N VAL A 124 0.19 -11.76 -0.63
CA VAL A 124 0.45 -13.16 -0.27
C VAL A 124 1.74 -13.67 -0.93
N LEU A 125 1.98 -13.34 -2.20
CA LEU A 125 3.21 -13.72 -2.90
C LEU A 125 4.45 -13.10 -2.25
N CYS A 126 4.42 -11.81 -1.94
CA CYS A 126 5.53 -11.12 -1.28
C CYS A 126 5.86 -11.74 0.09
N ILE A 127 4.85 -11.98 0.93
CA ILE A 127 5.01 -12.54 2.27
C ILE A 127 5.53 -13.97 2.22
N LYS A 128 5.00 -14.81 1.32
CA LYS A 128 5.37 -16.22 1.17
C LYS A 128 6.81 -16.40 0.71
N HIS A 129 7.29 -15.57 -0.22
CA HIS A 129 8.62 -15.74 -0.81
C HIS A 129 9.73 -14.95 -0.11
N PHE A 130 9.38 -13.95 0.71
CA PHE A 130 10.33 -13.11 1.44
C PHE A 130 9.97 -13.01 2.94
N PRO A 131 9.92 -14.10 3.70
CA PRO A 131 9.45 -14.08 5.10
C PRO A 131 10.29 -13.18 6.01
N SER A 132 11.62 -13.09 5.80
CA SER A 132 12.52 -12.24 6.59
C SER A 132 12.57 -10.79 6.11
N ASN A 133 12.29 -10.53 4.82
CA ASN A 133 12.31 -9.20 4.20
C ASN A 133 10.92 -8.83 3.65
N ARG A 134 9.84 -9.34 4.29
CA ARG A 134 8.46 -9.20 3.80
C ARG A 134 8.04 -7.75 3.60
N SER A 135 8.43 -6.88 4.51
CA SER A 135 8.10 -5.46 4.45
C SER A 135 8.77 -4.76 3.26
N LEU A 136 10.04 -5.08 2.97
CA LEU A 136 10.76 -4.56 1.80
C LEU A 136 10.09 -5.01 0.50
N ALA A 137 9.71 -6.30 0.41
CA ALA A 137 9.01 -6.85 -0.74
C ALA A 137 7.63 -6.20 -0.94
N LEU A 138 6.86 -6.05 0.14
CA LEU A 138 5.55 -5.41 0.13
C LEU A 138 5.63 -3.94 -0.29
N SER A 139 6.48 -3.14 0.37
CA SER A 139 6.62 -1.72 0.06
C SER A 139 7.04 -1.49 -1.38
N LEU A 140 8.00 -2.28 -1.88
CA LEU A 140 8.45 -2.19 -3.26
C LEU A 140 7.33 -2.56 -4.25
N SER A 141 6.64 -3.69 -4.04
CA SER A 141 5.55 -4.12 -4.92
C SER A 141 4.40 -3.11 -4.92
N ILE A 142 3.91 -2.72 -3.73
CA ILE A 142 2.78 -1.80 -3.57
C ILE A 142 3.10 -0.40 -4.12
N SER A 143 4.36 0.03 -4.11
CA SER A 143 4.72 1.36 -4.63
C SER A 143 4.34 1.51 -6.10
N PHE A 144 4.51 0.46 -6.91
CA PHE A 144 4.20 0.50 -8.33
C PHE A 144 2.70 0.67 -8.66
N ASN A 145 1.82 0.39 -7.71
CA ASN A 145 0.40 0.76 -7.87
C ASN A 145 0.20 2.28 -7.99
N GLY A 146 1.09 3.09 -7.37
CA GLY A 146 1.05 4.54 -7.48
C GLY A 146 1.46 5.10 -8.85
N VAL A 147 2.23 4.37 -9.67
CA VAL A 147 2.60 4.81 -11.02
C VAL A 147 1.63 4.36 -12.11
N SER A 148 0.63 3.57 -11.75
CA SER A 148 -0.35 3.01 -12.70
C SER A 148 -0.99 4.10 -13.56
N ALA A 149 -1.55 5.15 -12.96
CA ALA A 149 -2.18 6.24 -13.70
C ALA A 149 -1.23 6.94 -14.69
N ALA A 150 0.03 7.17 -14.30
CA ALA A 150 1.03 7.76 -15.19
C ALA A 150 1.33 6.85 -16.39
N LEU A 151 1.45 5.54 -16.17
CA LEU A 151 1.66 4.56 -17.25
C LEU A 151 0.46 4.50 -18.20
N TYR A 152 -0.76 4.45 -17.68
CA TYR A 152 -1.97 4.44 -18.52
C TYR A 152 -2.09 5.71 -19.34
N THR A 153 -1.81 6.87 -18.75
CA THR A 153 -1.82 8.14 -19.47
C THR A 153 -0.76 8.18 -20.55
N LEU A 154 0.46 7.67 -20.29
CA LEU A 154 1.51 7.58 -21.31
C LEU A 154 1.11 6.63 -22.46
N ILE A 155 0.49 5.49 -22.15
CA ILE A 155 0.01 4.55 -23.16
C ILE A 155 -1.10 5.21 -24.01
N ALA A 156 -2.07 5.86 -23.36
CA ALA A 156 -3.15 6.55 -24.04
C ALA A 156 -2.62 7.66 -24.97
N ASN A 157 -1.74 8.53 -24.47
CA ASN A 157 -1.14 9.62 -25.25
C ASN A 157 -0.23 9.11 -26.38
N ALA A 158 0.41 7.94 -26.21
CA ALA A 158 1.24 7.33 -27.25
C ALA A 158 0.42 6.73 -28.40
N ILE A 159 -0.85 6.36 -28.15
CA ILE A 159 -1.79 5.84 -29.16
C ILE A 159 -2.54 6.98 -29.81
N THR A 160 -3.25 7.78 -29.01
CA THR A 160 -4.12 8.88 -29.48
C THR A 160 -4.19 9.99 -28.42
N SER A 161 -3.95 11.22 -28.81
CA SER A 161 -3.94 12.36 -27.86
C SER A 161 -5.31 12.88 -27.44
N SER A 162 -6.43 12.35 -27.98
CA SER A 162 -7.76 12.95 -27.83
C SER A 162 -8.90 11.97 -27.49
N ASP A 163 -8.61 10.70 -27.22
CA ASP A 163 -9.66 9.69 -26.98
C ASP A 163 -9.67 9.23 -25.51
N ASP A 164 -10.54 9.83 -24.70
CA ASP A 164 -10.71 9.49 -23.30
C ASP A 164 -11.36 8.09 -23.10
N THR A 165 -12.00 7.53 -24.13
CA THR A 165 -12.61 6.18 -24.08
C THR A 165 -11.54 5.07 -24.05
N LEU A 166 -10.32 5.40 -24.48
CA LEU A 166 -9.19 4.48 -24.53
C LEU A 166 -8.79 3.97 -23.15
N TYR A 167 -8.95 4.79 -22.08
CA TYR A 167 -8.61 4.39 -20.72
C TYR A 167 -9.40 3.15 -20.26
N LEU A 168 -10.70 3.07 -20.52
CA LEU A 168 -11.52 1.91 -20.15
C LEU A 168 -11.12 0.65 -20.91
N LEU A 169 -10.80 0.79 -22.19
CA LEU A 169 -10.31 -0.33 -23.00
C LEU A 169 -8.96 -0.85 -22.47
N LEU A 170 -8.05 0.06 -22.14
CA LEU A 170 -6.77 -0.28 -21.53
C LEU A 170 -6.95 -0.94 -20.17
N ASN A 171 -7.83 -0.41 -19.31
CA ASN A 171 -8.13 -0.97 -17.99
C ASN A 171 -8.74 -2.38 -18.07
N ALA A 172 -9.43 -2.73 -19.17
CA ALA A 172 -9.94 -4.08 -19.41
C ALA A 172 -8.87 -5.04 -19.94
N ILE A 173 -8.04 -4.60 -20.92
CA ILE A 173 -7.16 -5.47 -21.68
C ILE A 173 -5.77 -5.60 -21.03
N VAL A 174 -5.17 -4.52 -20.53
CA VAL A 174 -3.79 -4.55 -20.03
C VAL A 174 -3.64 -5.46 -18.80
N PRO A 175 -4.53 -5.45 -17.79
CA PRO A 175 -4.45 -6.40 -16.69
C PRO A 175 -4.58 -7.86 -17.13
N LEU A 176 -5.38 -8.14 -18.18
CA LEU A 176 -5.52 -9.47 -18.78
C LEU A 176 -4.19 -9.94 -19.40
N LEU A 177 -3.55 -9.10 -20.20
CA LEU A 177 -2.26 -9.40 -20.83
C LEU A 177 -1.17 -9.61 -19.79
N ILE A 178 -1.09 -8.74 -18.78
CA ILE A 178 -0.11 -8.88 -17.69
C ILE A 178 -0.37 -10.16 -16.91
N SER A 179 -1.62 -10.48 -16.59
CA SER A 179 -1.97 -11.72 -15.89
C SER A 179 -1.54 -12.97 -16.69
N ALA A 180 -1.69 -12.96 -18.00
CA ALA A 180 -1.23 -14.05 -18.87
C ALA A 180 0.31 -14.20 -18.83
N VAL A 181 1.05 -13.09 -18.86
CA VAL A 181 2.53 -13.10 -18.77
C VAL A 181 3.01 -13.60 -17.41
N VAL A 182 2.42 -13.11 -16.32
CA VAL A 182 2.86 -13.46 -14.96
C VAL A 182 2.34 -14.83 -14.49
N LEU A 183 1.45 -15.46 -15.24
CA LEU A 183 0.95 -16.79 -14.94
C LEU A 183 2.10 -17.82 -14.87
N VAL A 184 3.08 -17.73 -15.78
CA VAL A 184 4.23 -18.65 -15.84
C VAL A 184 5.04 -18.65 -14.53
N PRO A 185 5.55 -17.50 -14.02
CA PRO A 185 6.25 -17.48 -12.75
C PRO A 185 5.36 -17.88 -11.56
N ILE A 186 4.06 -17.60 -11.60
CA ILE A 186 3.12 -18.00 -10.55
C ILE A 186 2.91 -19.51 -10.51
N LEU A 187 2.84 -20.18 -11.65
CA LEU A 187 2.74 -21.65 -11.71
C LEU A 187 4.05 -22.35 -11.28
N GLN A 188 5.21 -21.70 -11.53
CA GLN A 188 6.53 -22.25 -11.22
C GLN A 188 7.09 -21.76 -9.88
N GLN A 189 6.24 -21.47 -8.90
CA GLN A 189 6.68 -20.95 -7.60
C GLN A 189 7.73 -21.88 -6.95
N PRO A 190 8.85 -21.32 -6.46
CA PRO A 190 9.83 -22.08 -5.70
C PRO A 190 9.28 -22.42 -4.32
N GLN A 191 9.69 -23.57 -3.78
CA GLN A 191 9.42 -23.86 -2.38
C GLN A 191 10.20 -22.91 -1.47
N PRO A 192 9.64 -22.49 -0.32
CA PRO A 192 10.34 -21.67 0.66
C PRO A 192 11.63 -22.39 1.11
N GLN A 193 12.76 -21.71 1.00
CA GLN A 193 14.04 -22.22 1.46
C GLN A 193 14.33 -21.71 2.88
N PRO A 194 15.04 -22.50 3.73
CA PRO A 194 15.50 -22.01 5.03
C PRO A 194 16.47 -20.84 4.84
N ASN A 195 16.23 -19.76 5.57
CA ASN A 195 17.00 -18.53 5.45
C ASN A 195 18.29 -18.62 6.29
N SER A 196 19.46 -18.61 5.64
CA SER A 196 20.72 -18.33 6.33
C SER A 196 20.91 -16.82 6.53
N ALA A 197 21.65 -16.41 7.56
CA ALA A 197 21.91 -14.99 7.84
C ALA A 197 22.58 -14.26 6.66
N ASP A 198 23.48 -14.94 5.95
CA ASP A 198 24.15 -14.41 4.76
C ASP A 198 23.17 -14.17 3.60
N MET A 199 22.17 -15.06 3.42
CA MET A 199 21.12 -14.88 2.42
C MET A 199 20.24 -13.67 2.74
N ILE A 200 19.87 -13.46 4.01
CA ILE A 200 19.05 -12.31 4.43
C ILE A 200 19.78 -11.00 4.15
N ARG A 201 21.08 -10.93 4.47
CA ARG A 201 21.91 -9.74 4.22
C ARG A 201 22.00 -9.43 2.73
N ARG A 202 22.20 -10.45 1.91
CA ARG A 202 22.27 -10.32 0.45
C ARG A 202 20.93 -9.87 -0.14
N ASP A 203 19.84 -10.49 0.28
CA ASP A 203 18.50 -10.09 -0.15
C ASP A 203 18.23 -8.62 0.18
N SER A 204 18.64 -8.14 1.35
CA SER A 204 18.52 -6.73 1.72
C SER A 204 19.27 -5.79 0.79
N LEU A 205 20.46 -6.18 0.29
CA LEU A 205 21.23 -5.39 -0.70
C LEU A 205 20.52 -5.37 -2.06
N VAL A 206 19.97 -6.51 -2.50
CA VAL A 206 19.18 -6.57 -3.75
C VAL A 206 17.94 -5.68 -3.63
N PHE A 207 17.23 -5.72 -2.49
CA PHE A 207 16.12 -4.82 -2.24
C PHE A 207 16.54 -3.34 -2.26
N LEU A 208 17.70 -2.99 -1.72
CA LEU A 208 18.22 -1.63 -1.80
C LEU A 208 18.41 -1.19 -3.26
N CYS A 209 19.05 -2.02 -4.09
CA CYS A 209 19.22 -1.73 -5.52
C CYS A 209 17.88 -1.61 -6.26
N LEU A 210 16.91 -2.48 -5.96
CA LEU A 210 15.56 -2.42 -6.53
C LEU A 210 14.81 -1.16 -6.09
N ASN A 211 14.96 -0.73 -4.82
CA ASN A 211 14.36 0.52 -4.33
C ASN A 211 15.00 1.76 -4.99
N ILE A 212 16.32 1.76 -5.25
CA ILE A 212 16.98 2.82 -6.00
C ILE A 212 16.45 2.85 -7.45
N LEU A 213 16.32 1.70 -8.10
CA LEU A 213 15.76 1.63 -9.44
C LEU A 213 14.29 2.09 -9.49
N ALA A 214 13.48 1.72 -8.47
CA ALA A 214 12.12 2.21 -8.32
C ALA A 214 12.09 3.73 -8.13
N LEU A 215 12.99 4.30 -7.30
CA LEU A 215 13.14 5.74 -7.13
C LEU A 215 13.43 6.44 -8.46
N VAL A 216 14.38 5.91 -9.24
CA VAL A 216 14.72 6.42 -10.58
C VAL A 216 13.51 6.35 -11.51
N THR A 217 12.74 5.25 -11.48
CA THR A 217 11.52 5.09 -12.28
C THR A 217 10.46 6.13 -11.90
N GLY A 218 10.24 6.35 -10.60
CA GLY A 218 9.30 7.38 -10.11
C GLY A 218 9.72 8.79 -10.50
N LEU A 219 11.00 9.14 -10.38
CA LEU A 219 11.54 10.45 -10.80
C LEU A 219 11.44 10.61 -12.32
N TYR A 220 11.76 9.58 -13.09
CA TYR A 220 11.61 9.57 -14.54
C TYR A 220 10.17 9.92 -14.95
N LEU A 221 9.18 9.24 -14.36
CA LEU A 221 7.77 9.49 -14.65
C LEU A 221 7.32 10.88 -14.17
N LEU A 222 7.77 11.34 -13.00
CA LEU A 222 7.40 12.65 -12.45
C LEU A 222 7.82 13.80 -13.36
N PHE A 223 9.09 13.80 -13.79
CA PHE A 223 9.65 14.91 -14.55
C PHE A 223 9.25 14.88 -16.03
N LEU A 224 9.15 13.70 -16.63
CA LEU A 224 8.89 13.57 -18.06
C LEU A 224 7.40 13.50 -18.40
N TYR A 225 6.55 13.16 -17.44
CA TYR A 225 5.09 13.12 -17.67
C TYR A 225 4.54 14.43 -18.21
N SER A 226 5.00 15.58 -17.69
CA SER A 226 4.55 16.89 -18.13
C SER A 226 4.86 17.21 -19.60
N LEU A 227 5.84 16.51 -20.20
CA LEU A 227 6.23 16.65 -21.61
C LEU A 227 5.43 15.73 -22.54
N SER A 228 4.58 14.84 -22.00
CA SER A 228 3.89 13.78 -22.77
C SER A 228 2.67 14.27 -23.60
N SER A 229 2.46 15.56 -23.73
CA SER A 229 1.35 16.14 -24.52
C SER A 229 1.43 15.83 -26.03
N ASN A 230 2.63 15.56 -26.55
CA ASN A 230 2.86 15.19 -27.95
C ASN A 230 2.99 13.66 -28.06
N THR A 231 2.28 13.03 -29.01
CA THR A 231 2.28 11.58 -29.23
C THR A 231 3.68 10.98 -29.46
N THR A 232 4.54 11.68 -30.20
CA THR A 232 5.91 11.22 -30.45
C THR A 232 6.75 11.23 -29.17
N ILE A 233 6.64 12.29 -28.38
CA ILE A 233 7.35 12.42 -27.10
C ILE A 233 6.79 11.39 -26.11
N ALA A 234 5.46 11.20 -26.04
CA ALA A 234 4.83 10.20 -25.21
C ALA A 234 5.32 8.77 -25.53
N ARG A 235 5.52 8.43 -26.80
CA ARG A 235 6.10 7.13 -27.22
C ARG A 235 7.53 6.95 -26.72
N VAL A 236 8.38 7.98 -26.84
CA VAL A 236 9.77 7.91 -26.34
C VAL A 236 9.79 7.73 -24.82
N ILE A 237 8.97 8.48 -24.09
CA ILE A 237 8.88 8.37 -22.63
C ILE A 237 8.33 6.98 -22.24
N LEU A 238 7.33 6.46 -22.95
CA LEU A 238 6.77 5.13 -22.72
C LEU A 238 7.81 4.02 -22.93
N VAL A 239 8.62 4.10 -23.99
CA VAL A 239 9.71 3.15 -24.24
C VAL A 239 10.73 3.18 -23.09
N GLY A 240 11.10 4.38 -22.61
CA GLY A 240 11.99 4.53 -21.46
C GLY A 240 11.39 3.96 -20.17
N ALA A 241 10.10 4.20 -19.89
CA ALA A 241 9.40 3.61 -18.74
C ALA A 241 9.35 2.07 -18.85
N GLY A 242 9.05 1.54 -20.05
CA GLY A 242 9.08 0.10 -20.33
C GLY A 242 10.46 -0.50 -20.11
N PHE A 243 11.52 0.17 -20.55
CA PHE A 243 12.90 -0.26 -20.31
C PHE A 243 13.21 -0.33 -18.80
N LEU A 244 12.82 0.67 -18.01
CA LEU A 244 13.01 0.66 -16.55
C LEU A 244 12.24 -0.48 -15.87
N LEU A 245 11.01 -0.78 -16.30
CA LEU A 245 10.23 -1.91 -15.79
C LEU A 245 10.84 -3.27 -16.17
N VAL A 246 11.42 -3.38 -17.36
CA VAL A 246 12.12 -4.61 -17.81
C VAL A 246 13.46 -4.77 -17.08
N LEU A 247 14.15 -3.67 -16.78
CA LEU A 247 15.42 -3.69 -16.05
C LEU A 247 15.29 -4.35 -14.66
N LEU A 248 14.11 -4.29 -14.03
CA LEU A 248 13.81 -5.01 -12.80
C LEU A 248 14.00 -6.53 -12.92
N LEU A 249 13.77 -7.12 -14.11
CA LEU A 249 14.01 -8.56 -14.36
C LEU A 249 15.49 -8.91 -14.45
N PHE A 250 16.31 -8.01 -15.01
CA PHE A 250 17.73 -8.28 -15.20
C PHE A 250 18.52 -8.21 -13.90
N LEU A 251 18.12 -7.38 -12.95
CA LEU A 251 18.83 -7.18 -11.70
C LEU A 251 18.98 -8.47 -10.88
N PRO A 252 17.93 -9.28 -10.66
CA PRO A 252 18.05 -10.60 -10.03
C PRO A 252 18.92 -11.58 -10.81
N VAL A 253 18.89 -11.51 -12.16
CA VAL A 253 19.72 -12.36 -13.01
C VAL A 253 21.19 -12.02 -12.87
N ILE A 254 21.54 -10.72 -12.82
CA ILE A 254 22.91 -10.23 -12.63
C ILE A 254 23.46 -10.67 -11.26
N VAL A 255 22.66 -10.52 -10.20
CA VAL A 255 23.06 -10.93 -8.84
C VAL A 255 23.33 -12.44 -8.80
N ASN A 256 22.49 -13.23 -9.47
CA ASN A 256 22.63 -14.68 -9.52
C ASN A 256 23.84 -15.12 -10.40
N SER A 257 24.13 -14.41 -11.49
CA SER A 257 25.30 -14.70 -12.33
C SER A 257 26.64 -14.44 -11.60
N ARG A 258 26.69 -13.41 -10.76
CA ARG A 258 27.86 -13.16 -9.89
C ARG A 258 28.09 -14.28 -8.88
N GLU A 259 27.01 -14.87 -8.32
CA GLU A 259 27.16 -16.06 -7.48
C GLU A 259 27.80 -17.23 -8.20
N TRP A 260 27.35 -17.49 -9.43
CA TRP A 260 27.95 -18.55 -10.25
C TRP A 260 29.43 -18.29 -10.48
N SER A 261 29.80 -17.06 -10.80
CA SER A 261 31.20 -16.69 -11.01
C SER A 261 32.03 -16.80 -9.74
N CYS A 262 31.46 -16.47 -8.58
CA CYS A 262 32.13 -16.61 -7.30
C CYS A 262 32.30 -18.09 -6.89
N LEU A 263 31.29 -18.93 -7.09
CA LEU A 263 31.32 -20.37 -6.83
C LEU A 263 32.24 -21.14 -7.78
N THR A 264 32.39 -20.65 -9.02
CA THR A 264 33.27 -21.27 -10.04
C THR A 264 34.69 -20.69 -10.04
N SER A 265 34.95 -19.61 -9.29
CA SER A 265 36.28 -19.01 -9.20
C SER A 265 37.19 -19.82 -8.28
N PRO A 266 38.39 -20.21 -8.74
CA PRO A 266 39.34 -20.96 -7.90
C PRO A 266 39.77 -20.25 -6.62
N ALA A 267 39.59 -18.92 -6.54
CA ALA A 267 39.91 -18.10 -5.36
C ALA A 267 38.91 -18.27 -4.20
N CYS A 268 37.71 -18.83 -4.43
CA CYS A 268 36.73 -19.08 -3.35
C CYS A 268 36.84 -20.48 -2.73
N TYR A 269 37.56 -21.41 -3.35
CA TYR A 269 37.77 -22.77 -2.83
C TYR A 269 38.50 -22.86 -1.47
N PRO A 270 39.50 -22.02 -1.17
CA PRO A 270 40.20 -22.11 0.13
C PRO A 270 39.35 -21.64 1.32
N LEU A 271 38.36 -20.76 1.11
CA LEU A 271 37.50 -20.26 2.19
C LEU A 271 36.39 -21.26 2.58
N LEU A 272 35.96 -22.12 1.66
CA LEU A 272 34.96 -23.17 1.94
C LEU A 272 35.63 -24.37 2.67
N ASN A 273 36.84 -24.72 2.29
CA ASN A 273 37.55 -25.85 2.88
C ASN A 273 38.08 -25.53 4.31
N SER A 274 38.41 -24.28 4.62
CA SER A 274 38.81 -23.88 5.96
C SER A 274 37.66 -23.90 7.00
N ARG A 275 36.40 -23.85 6.56
CA ARG A 275 35.25 -24.00 7.47
C ARG A 275 34.92 -25.47 7.79
N PHE A 276 35.29 -26.41 6.94
CA PHE A 276 35.02 -27.83 7.17
C PHE A 276 36.07 -28.51 8.05
N ASN A 277 37.28 -27.94 8.21
CA ASN A 277 38.32 -28.51 9.03
C ASN A 277 38.26 -28.13 10.53
N LEU A 278 37.30 -27.30 10.95
CA LEU A 278 37.14 -26.91 12.37
C LEU A 278 36.18 -27.82 13.16
N ILE A 279 35.55 -28.82 12.48
CA ILE A 279 34.55 -29.72 13.12
C ILE A 279 35.16 -31.10 13.47
N ASN A 280 36.43 -31.40 13.07
CA ASN A 280 37.05 -32.72 13.28
C ASN A 280 38.22 -32.75 14.24
N LEU A 281 38.27 -31.87 15.24
CA LEU A 281 39.26 -31.92 16.31
C LEU A 281 38.57 -31.79 17.67
N ASP A 282 37.82 -32.82 18.05
CA ASP A 282 37.68 -33.26 19.44
C ASP A 282 37.01 -34.65 19.43
N GLY A 283 37.87 -35.64 19.26
CA GLY A 283 37.60 -37.02 19.53
C GLY A 283 38.78 -37.55 20.35
N GLY A 284 38.69 -37.44 21.65
CA GLY A 284 39.68 -38.05 22.56
C GLY A 284 39.08 -38.05 23.96
N GLY A 285 38.75 -39.26 24.43
CA GLY A 285 38.05 -39.49 25.66
C GLY A 285 38.83 -39.18 26.92
N GLY A 286 38.14 -39.20 28.04
CA GLY A 286 38.61 -39.12 29.41
C GLY A 286 37.41 -38.95 30.32
N ASP A 287 37.07 -40.03 31.00
CA ASP A 287 36.18 -40.07 32.15
C ASP A 287 36.59 -39.02 33.18
N ASP A 288 35.63 -38.31 33.76
CA ASP A 288 35.59 -38.14 35.23
C ASP A 288 34.26 -37.45 35.61
N ASP A 289 33.57 -38.12 36.50
CA ASP A 289 32.32 -37.78 37.16
C ASP A 289 32.47 -36.60 38.15
N ASP A 290 31.30 -36.05 38.54
CA ASP A 290 31.04 -35.25 39.74
C ASP A 290 31.66 -33.84 39.81
N TYR A 291 30.92 -32.84 39.28
CA TYR A 291 30.96 -31.49 39.92
C TYR A 291 29.98 -30.48 39.22
N ASP A 292 28.74 -30.82 38.96
CA ASP A 292 27.85 -29.85 38.29
C ASP A 292 26.48 -29.61 38.94
N ASP A 293 26.23 -30.14 40.13
CA ASP A 293 24.92 -29.99 40.79
C ASP A 293 24.79 -28.73 41.71
N ASP A 294 25.93 -28.17 42.15
CA ASP A 294 25.92 -26.99 43.03
C ASP A 294 25.91 -25.64 42.26
N LEU A 295 26.41 -25.61 41.04
CA LEU A 295 26.43 -24.37 40.24
C LEU A 295 25.05 -24.03 39.66
N HIS A 296 24.20 -25.02 39.37
CA HIS A 296 22.84 -24.81 38.91
C HIS A 296 21.91 -24.29 40.02
N LYS A 297 22.14 -24.64 41.27
CA LYS A 297 21.37 -24.12 42.41
C LYS A 297 21.68 -22.66 42.73
N GLU A 298 22.95 -22.24 42.64
CA GLU A 298 23.33 -20.83 42.83
C GLU A 298 22.83 -19.91 41.72
N LEU A 299 22.75 -20.40 40.47
CA LEU A 299 22.21 -19.61 39.36
C LEU A 299 20.68 -19.40 39.47
N ILE A 300 19.95 -20.41 39.95
CA ILE A 300 18.50 -20.31 40.13
C ILE A 300 18.16 -19.40 41.33
N GLU A 301 18.91 -19.47 42.45
CA GLU A 301 18.68 -18.55 43.57
C GLU A 301 19.08 -17.09 43.25
N ASN A 302 20.05 -16.86 42.38
CA ASN A 302 20.41 -15.51 41.93
C ASN A 302 19.39 -14.91 40.95
N GLU A 303 18.74 -15.69 40.07
CA GLU A 303 17.67 -15.22 39.22
C GLU A 303 16.39 -14.85 40.00
N ASP A 304 16.02 -15.63 40.99
CA ASP A 304 14.87 -15.34 41.87
C ASP A 304 15.09 -14.09 42.74
N ASN A 305 16.32 -13.87 43.23
CA ASN A 305 16.63 -12.64 43.97
C ASN A 305 16.73 -11.40 43.07
N TYR A 306 17.18 -11.55 41.82
CA TYR A 306 17.21 -10.44 40.85
C TYR A 306 15.81 -10.04 40.42
N SER A 307 14.91 -11.01 40.22
CA SER A 307 13.49 -10.78 39.92
C SER A 307 12.74 -10.14 41.10
N ARG A 308 13.04 -10.52 42.34
CA ARG A 308 12.41 -9.97 43.55
C ARG A 308 12.84 -8.55 43.85
N ASN A 309 14.10 -8.20 43.65
CA ASN A 309 14.59 -6.83 43.81
C ASN A 309 14.15 -5.87 42.71
N ARG A 310 13.82 -6.38 41.50
CA ARG A 310 13.28 -5.55 40.44
C ARG A 310 11.81 -5.20 40.63
N SER A 311 11.07 -6.00 41.41
CA SER A 311 9.64 -5.76 41.74
C SER A 311 9.43 -4.72 42.83
N SER A 312 10.44 -4.35 43.62
CA SER A 312 10.29 -3.44 44.77
C SER A 312 10.71 -1.99 44.51
N VAL A 313 11.20 -1.62 43.32
CA VAL A 313 11.71 -0.26 43.05
C VAL A 313 10.85 0.54 42.06
N ILE A 314 9.81 -0.04 41.44
CA ILE A 314 8.90 0.71 40.55
C ILE A 314 7.45 0.55 41.03
N VAL A 315 7.12 0.98 42.21
CA VAL A 315 5.78 1.46 42.55
C VAL A 315 5.76 2.96 42.29
N ARG A 316 5.89 3.32 41.01
CA ARG A 316 5.46 4.64 40.55
C ARG A 316 3.95 4.57 40.38
N GLU A 317 3.23 5.47 41.00
CA GLU A 317 1.78 5.65 40.87
C GLU A 317 1.37 5.46 39.40
N LYS A 318 0.84 4.28 39.06
CA LYS A 318 0.19 4.04 37.77
C LYS A 318 -1.10 4.85 37.81
N CYS A 319 -1.14 5.95 37.08
CA CYS A 319 -2.41 6.64 36.81
C CYS A 319 -3.45 5.61 36.34
N CYS A 320 -4.69 5.74 36.78
CA CYS A 320 -5.83 4.90 36.35
C CYS A 320 -5.91 4.78 34.81
N PHE A 321 -5.48 5.80 34.10
CA PHE A 321 -5.41 5.86 32.64
C PHE A 321 -4.44 4.82 32.06
N ASP A 322 -3.24 4.63 32.65
CA ASP A 322 -2.28 3.63 32.20
C ASP A 322 -2.81 2.20 32.39
N THR A 323 -3.55 1.95 33.46
CA THR A 323 -4.09 0.61 33.74
C THR A 323 -5.18 0.20 32.75
N VAL A 324 -6.00 1.14 32.28
CA VAL A 324 -7.03 0.90 31.27
C VAL A 324 -6.41 0.78 29.86
N LEU A 325 -5.43 1.64 29.55
CA LEU A 325 -4.80 1.66 28.23
C LEU A 325 -3.89 0.43 27.98
N LEU A 326 -3.34 -0.18 29.04
CA LEU A 326 -2.41 -1.30 28.97
C LEU A 326 -3.09 -2.68 29.10
N LYS A 327 -4.40 -2.72 29.31
CA LYS A 327 -5.16 -3.98 29.37
C LYS A 327 -5.18 -4.65 27.99
N ASP A 328 -4.90 -5.95 27.92
CA ASP A 328 -4.90 -6.78 26.70
C ASP A 328 -3.93 -6.33 25.58
N GLN A 329 -2.75 -5.80 25.94
CA GLN A 329 -1.73 -5.47 24.96
C GLN A 329 -1.20 -6.69 24.22
N LEU A 330 -0.82 -6.47 22.93
CA LEU A 330 -0.11 -7.46 22.14
C LEU A 330 1.29 -7.69 22.75
N LYS A 331 1.60 -8.94 23.09
CA LYS A 331 2.87 -9.31 23.74
C LYS A 331 3.91 -9.83 22.75
N VAL A 332 3.48 -10.50 21.69
CA VAL A 332 4.38 -11.16 20.73
C VAL A 332 4.01 -10.73 19.32
N LEU A 333 5.01 -10.38 18.52
CA LEU A 333 4.82 -10.08 17.10
C LEU A 333 4.73 -11.37 16.28
N GLY A 334 3.91 -11.36 15.24
CA GLY A 334 3.76 -12.47 14.30
C GLY A 334 2.84 -13.60 14.78
N GLU A 335 2.16 -13.42 15.91
CA GLU A 335 1.15 -14.37 16.39
C GLU A 335 -0.06 -14.38 15.45
N GLU A 336 -0.44 -15.58 14.99
CA GLU A 336 -1.57 -15.74 14.05
C GLU A 336 -2.91 -15.48 14.75
N HIS A 337 -3.66 -14.53 14.21
CA HIS A 337 -4.99 -14.19 14.71
C HIS A 337 -6.06 -14.61 13.71
N SER A 338 -6.95 -15.51 14.15
CA SER A 338 -8.18 -15.78 13.41
C SER A 338 -9.08 -14.54 13.40
N THR A 339 -9.98 -14.43 12.43
CA THR A 339 -10.93 -13.30 12.32
C THR A 339 -11.68 -13.04 13.62
N LYS A 340 -12.10 -14.09 14.33
CA LYS A 340 -12.80 -13.98 15.63
C LYS A 340 -11.89 -13.35 16.69
N MET A 341 -10.64 -13.78 16.79
CA MET A 341 -9.66 -13.21 17.73
C MET A 341 -9.34 -11.76 17.38
N LEU A 342 -9.16 -11.45 16.09
CA LEU A 342 -8.89 -10.11 15.59
C LEU A 342 -9.97 -9.11 16.04
N MET A 343 -11.25 -9.46 15.86
CA MET A 343 -12.38 -8.60 16.18
C MET A 343 -12.54 -8.31 17.69
N HIS A 344 -11.96 -9.16 18.55
CA HIS A 344 -11.95 -8.95 20.00
C HIS A 344 -10.75 -8.16 20.51
N ARG A 345 -9.74 -7.86 19.64
CA ARG A 345 -8.56 -7.11 20.03
C ARG A 345 -8.76 -5.60 19.92
N TRP A 346 -8.57 -4.88 21.02
CA TRP A 346 -8.61 -3.41 21.02
C TRP A 346 -7.56 -2.79 20.11
N ASP A 347 -6.35 -3.40 20.01
CA ASP A 347 -5.28 -2.94 19.12
C ASP A 347 -5.71 -2.91 17.66
N PHE A 348 -6.55 -3.87 17.23
CA PHE A 348 -7.10 -3.88 15.87
C PHE A 348 -8.05 -2.70 15.64
N TRP A 349 -8.94 -2.39 16.57
CA TRP A 349 -9.90 -1.28 16.39
C TRP A 349 -9.24 0.09 16.45
N ILE A 350 -8.21 0.27 17.30
CA ILE A 350 -7.40 1.48 17.32
C ILE A 350 -6.66 1.63 15.99
N TYR A 351 -6.11 0.54 15.46
CA TYR A 351 -5.46 0.50 14.16
C TYR A 351 -6.45 0.78 13.02
N TYR A 352 -7.65 0.22 13.09
CA TYR A 352 -8.74 0.47 12.14
C TYR A 352 -9.11 1.96 12.11
N MET A 353 -9.26 2.60 13.27
CA MET A 353 -9.52 4.05 13.37
C MET A 353 -8.36 4.90 12.85
N ALA A 354 -7.12 4.52 13.17
CA ALA A 354 -5.94 5.22 12.67
C ALA A 354 -5.85 5.18 11.12
N TYR A 355 -6.20 4.03 10.52
CA TYR A 355 -6.23 3.88 9.07
C TYR A 355 -7.44 4.62 8.44
N LEU A 356 -8.63 4.53 9.04
CA LEU A 356 -9.84 5.22 8.58
C LEU A 356 -9.63 6.73 8.52
N CYS A 357 -9.14 7.32 9.61
CA CYS A 357 -8.96 8.77 9.73
C CYS A 357 -7.63 9.27 9.13
N GLY A 358 -6.70 8.38 8.83
CA GLY A 358 -5.42 8.67 8.17
C GLY A 358 -5.45 8.30 6.69
N GLY A 359 -5.16 7.03 6.34
CA GLY A 359 -4.99 6.60 4.95
C GLY A 359 -6.19 6.83 4.04
N THR A 360 -7.39 6.50 4.51
CA THR A 360 -8.62 6.62 3.73
C THR A 360 -8.94 8.08 3.38
N MET A 361 -8.62 9.02 4.26
CA MET A 361 -8.81 10.45 4.02
C MET A 361 -8.06 10.94 2.79
N GLY A 362 -6.82 10.45 2.57
CA GLY A 362 -6.04 10.82 1.39
C GLY A 362 -6.66 10.31 0.09
N LEU A 363 -7.31 9.13 0.11
CA LEU A 363 -8.02 8.61 -1.05
C LEU A 363 -9.27 9.46 -1.37
N VAL A 364 -10.04 9.82 -0.33
CA VAL A 364 -11.23 10.68 -0.50
C VAL A 364 -10.84 12.06 -1.03
N TYR A 365 -9.74 12.64 -0.54
CA TYR A 365 -9.17 13.87 -1.09
C TYR A 365 -8.85 13.73 -2.59
N SER A 366 -8.18 12.65 -2.98
CA SER A 366 -7.85 12.38 -4.38
C SER A 366 -9.09 12.25 -5.27
N ASN A 367 -10.14 11.59 -4.79
CA ASN A 367 -11.40 11.43 -5.51
C ASN A 367 -12.12 12.78 -5.73
N ASN A 368 -11.96 13.73 -4.79
CA ASN A 368 -12.55 15.07 -4.87
C ASN A 368 -11.61 16.13 -5.49
N LEU A 369 -10.37 15.78 -5.82
CA LEU A 369 -9.34 16.74 -6.24
C LEU A 369 -9.73 17.52 -7.49
N GLY A 370 -10.46 16.90 -8.43
CA GLY A 370 -11.00 17.56 -9.61
C GLY A 370 -11.96 18.68 -9.26
N GLN A 371 -12.93 18.44 -8.38
CA GLN A 371 -13.91 19.44 -7.93
C GLN A 371 -13.25 20.53 -7.07
N ILE A 372 -12.32 20.15 -6.20
CA ILE A 372 -11.53 21.11 -5.39
C ILE A 372 -10.76 22.06 -6.31
N SER A 373 -10.06 21.53 -7.30
CA SER A 373 -9.30 22.32 -8.27
C SER A 373 -10.20 23.27 -9.07
N GLN A 374 -11.37 22.75 -9.51
CA GLN A 374 -12.34 23.53 -10.26
C GLN A 374 -12.96 24.66 -9.42
N SER A 375 -13.40 24.37 -8.20
CA SER A 375 -14.00 25.36 -7.29
C SER A 375 -13.03 26.49 -6.93
N LEU A 376 -11.72 26.20 -6.83
CA LEU A 376 -10.68 27.19 -6.59
C LEU A 376 -10.23 27.94 -7.85
N GLY A 377 -10.83 27.70 -9.02
CA GLY A 377 -10.51 28.36 -10.28
C GLY A 377 -9.27 27.81 -11.00
N HIS A 378 -8.78 26.63 -10.60
CA HIS A 378 -7.56 26.01 -11.13
C HIS A 378 -7.82 24.78 -12.01
N ASN A 379 -8.94 24.74 -12.74
CA ASN A 379 -9.38 23.58 -13.54
C ASN A 379 -8.30 23.10 -14.54
N SER A 380 -7.56 24.00 -15.17
CA SER A 380 -6.46 23.67 -16.09
C SER A 380 -5.32 22.87 -15.43
N GLN A 381 -5.20 22.93 -14.10
CA GLN A 381 -4.16 22.25 -13.33
C GLN A 381 -4.60 20.89 -12.78
N THR A 382 -5.84 20.48 -12.97
CA THR A 382 -6.40 19.23 -12.38
C THR A 382 -5.58 18.01 -12.75
N LYS A 383 -5.24 17.82 -14.03
CA LYS A 383 -4.42 16.68 -14.49
C LYS A 383 -3.03 16.68 -13.82
N THR A 384 -2.42 17.84 -13.67
CA THR A 384 -1.12 18.00 -12.99
C THR A 384 -1.22 17.65 -11.50
N LEU A 385 -2.28 18.08 -10.82
CA LEU A 385 -2.50 17.80 -9.39
C LEU A 385 -2.76 16.32 -9.14
N VAL A 386 -3.55 15.65 -9.98
CA VAL A 386 -3.80 14.19 -9.89
C VAL A 386 -2.50 13.41 -10.08
N THR A 387 -1.69 13.80 -11.06
CA THR A 387 -0.37 13.18 -11.30
C THR A 387 0.58 13.44 -10.13
N LEU A 388 0.59 14.65 -9.56
CA LEU A 388 1.39 14.99 -8.38
C LEU A 388 0.99 14.13 -7.18
N TYR A 389 -0.33 13.98 -6.90
CA TYR A 389 -0.81 13.11 -5.85
C TYR A 389 -0.35 11.66 -6.05
N SER A 390 -0.55 11.10 -7.23
CA SER A 390 -0.19 9.71 -7.56
C SER A 390 1.30 9.47 -7.42
N THR A 391 2.12 10.38 -7.91
CA THR A 391 3.59 10.27 -7.83
C THR A 391 4.09 10.43 -6.39
N CYS A 392 3.56 11.38 -5.62
CA CYS A 392 3.92 11.50 -4.21
C CYS A 392 3.45 10.29 -3.40
N SER A 393 2.30 9.70 -3.76
CA SER A 393 1.82 8.45 -3.16
C SER A 393 2.75 7.26 -3.49
N PHE A 394 3.30 7.20 -4.70
CA PHE A 394 4.33 6.22 -5.04
C PHE A 394 5.57 6.38 -4.13
N PHE A 395 6.11 7.58 -3.98
CA PHE A 395 7.26 7.83 -3.10
C PHE A 395 6.94 7.54 -1.64
N GLY A 396 5.73 7.86 -1.17
CA GLY A 396 5.26 7.52 0.17
C GLY A 396 5.28 6.01 0.42
N ARG A 397 4.77 5.23 -0.52
CA ARG A 397 4.78 3.75 -0.45
C ARG A 397 6.19 3.19 -0.47
N LEU A 398 7.06 3.75 -1.29
CA LEU A 398 8.47 3.35 -1.34
C LEU A 398 9.19 3.67 -0.02
N LEU A 399 8.91 4.85 0.57
CA LEU A 399 9.47 5.28 1.85
C LEU A 399 9.03 4.38 3.01
N ALA A 400 7.92 3.65 2.90
CA ALA A 400 7.50 2.68 3.92
C ALA A 400 8.49 1.51 4.09
N ALA A 401 9.45 1.34 3.19
CA ALA A 401 10.59 0.43 3.34
C ALA A 401 11.72 1.01 4.21
N ALA A 402 11.77 2.34 4.40
CA ALA A 402 12.87 3.00 5.13
C ALA A 402 13.09 2.48 6.56
N PRO A 403 12.05 2.15 7.36
CA PRO A 403 12.24 1.57 8.68
C PRO A 403 13.14 0.32 8.67
N ASP A 404 13.03 -0.55 7.68
CA ASP A 404 13.81 -1.80 7.61
C ASP A 404 15.30 -1.55 7.37
N PHE A 405 15.63 -0.50 6.62
CA PHE A 405 17.02 -0.08 6.41
C PHE A 405 17.59 0.68 7.61
N LEU A 406 16.74 1.43 8.32
CA LEU A 406 17.13 2.25 9.47
C LEU A 406 17.17 1.48 10.79
N ASN A 407 16.37 0.41 10.94
CA ASN A 407 16.23 -0.36 12.19
C ASN A 407 17.55 -0.93 12.71
N ARG A 408 18.59 -1.06 11.88
CA ARG A 408 19.95 -1.41 12.33
C ARG A 408 20.60 -0.33 13.19
N LYS A 409 20.15 0.93 13.08
CA LYS A 409 20.68 2.10 13.82
C LYS A 409 19.66 2.70 14.78
N ILE A 410 18.38 2.69 14.39
CA ILE A 410 17.29 3.33 15.12
C ILE A 410 16.24 2.25 15.41
N HIS A 411 16.24 1.74 16.64
CA HIS A 411 15.24 0.78 17.10
C HIS A 411 13.92 1.49 17.39
N PHE A 412 13.15 1.74 16.33
CA PHE A 412 11.86 2.44 16.43
C PHE A 412 10.74 1.58 15.82
N ALA A 413 9.65 1.39 16.57
CA ALA A 413 8.55 0.54 16.15
C ALA A 413 7.91 1.02 14.84
N ARG A 414 7.52 0.09 13.96
CA ARG A 414 6.87 0.44 12.68
C ARG A 414 5.58 1.23 12.88
N THR A 415 4.81 0.94 13.94
CA THR A 415 3.64 1.73 14.32
C THR A 415 3.95 3.17 14.68
N GLY A 416 5.17 3.46 15.16
CA GLY A 416 5.66 4.83 15.37
C GLY A 416 5.95 5.55 14.06
N TRP A 417 6.56 4.87 13.07
CA TRP A 417 6.73 5.40 11.73
C TRP A 417 5.40 5.68 11.03
N PHE A 418 4.41 4.80 11.27
CA PHE A 418 3.03 5.00 10.78
C PHE A 418 2.41 6.28 11.38
N ALA A 419 2.55 6.52 12.68
CA ALA A 419 2.08 7.74 13.33
C ALA A 419 2.78 9.00 12.77
N ALA A 420 4.10 8.95 12.58
CA ALA A 420 4.86 10.04 11.98
C ALA A 420 4.40 10.35 10.54
N ALA A 421 4.00 9.34 9.78
CA ALA A 421 3.54 9.50 8.40
C ALA A 421 2.15 10.17 8.29
N VAL A 422 1.33 10.17 9.33
CA VAL A 422 0.02 10.87 9.35
C VAL A 422 0.19 12.39 9.57
N VAL A 423 1.29 12.83 10.19
CA VAL A 423 1.53 14.26 10.49
C VAL A 423 1.46 15.16 9.25
N PRO A 424 2.14 14.84 8.11
CA PRO A 424 2.09 15.68 6.91
C PRO A 424 0.67 15.88 6.37
N MET A 425 -0.21 14.89 6.50
CA MET A 425 -1.61 14.99 6.06
C MET A 425 -2.38 16.02 6.89
N THR A 426 -2.21 16.01 8.21
CA THR A 426 -2.83 17.00 9.10
C THR A 426 -2.36 18.41 8.77
N ILE A 427 -1.05 18.59 8.55
CA ILE A 427 -0.46 19.88 8.14
C ILE A 427 -1.06 20.34 6.79
N ALA A 428 -1.23 19.43 5.84
CA ALA A 428 -1.80 19.76 4.53
C ALA A 428 -3.23 20.28 4.62
N PHE A 429 -4.10 19.66 5.44
CA PHE A 429 -5.47 20.16 5.62
C PHE A 429 -5.52 21.50 6.35
N ILE A 430 -4.62 21.74 7.31
CA ILE A 430 -4.47 23.08 7.93
C ILE A 430 -4.09 24.10 6.86
N LEU A 431 -3.13 23.80 5.98
CA LEU A 431 -2.69 24.69 4.92
C LEU A 431 -3.83 25.01 3.94
N LEU A 432 -4.63 24.02 3.53
CA LEU A 432 -5.81 24.22 2.67
C LEU A 432 -6.90 25.05 3.36
N ALA A 433 -7.07 24.90 4.66
CA ALA A 433 -8.01 25.71 5.43
C ALA A 433 -7.55 27.18 5.57
N ILE A 434 -6.25 27.45 5.61
CA ILE A 434 -5.70 28.80 5.73
C ILE A 434 -5.71 29.55 4.39
N THR A 435 -5.34 28.90 3.28
CA THR A 435 -5.20 29.56 1.97
C THR A 435 -5.68 28.68 0.81
N GLY A 436 -6.35 29.30 -0.17
CA GLY A 436 -6.80 28.64 -1.41
C GLY A 436 -5.87 28.89 -2.61
N SER A 437 -4.60 29.30 -2.39
CA SER A 437 -3.66 29.54 -3.48
C SER A 437 -3.25 28.24 -4.18
N ILE A 438 -2.88 28.34 -5.46
CA ILE A 438 -2.44 27.18 -6.25
C ILE A 438 -1.20 26.51 -5.65
N GLU A 439 -0.30 27.29 -5.06
CA GLU A 439 0.92 26.75 -4.44
C GLU A 439 0.59 25.96 -3.16
N ALA A 440 -0.34 26.45 -2.34
CA ALA A 440 -0.83 25.70 -1.18
C ALA A 440 -1.54 24.41 -1.60
N LEU A 441 -2.33 24.47 -2.69
CA LEU A 441 -3.00 23.28 -3.23
C LEU A 441 -1.98 22.23 -3.73
N ARG A 442 -0.92 22.67 -4.44
CA ARG A 442 0.17 21.78 -4.88
C ARG A 442 0.91 21.16 -3.70
N MET A 443 1.34 21.98 -2.73
CA MET A 443 2.04 21.50 -1.54
C MET A 443 1.19 20.53 -0.72
N SER A 444 -0.06 20.86 -0.48
CA SER A 444 -0.99 19.99 0.26
C SER A 444 -1.24 18.68 -0.49
N THR A 445 -1.44 18.73 -1.81
CA THR A 445 -1.60 17.54 -2.65
C THR A 445 -0.38 16.61 -2.54
N ALA A 446 0.83 17.18 -2.57
CA ALA A 446 2.06 16.42 -2.42
C ALA A 446 2.18 15.77 -1.03
N LEU A 447 1.91 16.53 0.04
CA LEU A 447 1.96 16.04 1.42
C LEU A 447 0.91 14.95 1.69
N ILE A 448 -0.33 15.14 1.21
CA ILE A 448 -1.41 14.15 1.35
C ILE A 448 -1.07 12.88 0.57
N GLY A 449 -0.56 13.02 -0.67
CA GLY A 449 -0.13 11.87 -1.47
C GLY A 449 0.97 11.08 -0.77
N LEU A 450 2.03 11.75 -0.29
CA LEU A 450 3.14 11.12 0.43
C LEU A 450 2.67 10.38 1.68
N SER A 451 1.88 11.05 2.53
CA SER A 451 1.33 10.50 3.77
C SER A 451 0.45 9.29 3.50
N SER A 452 -0.54 9.43 2.61
CA SER A 452 -1.47 8.37 2.23
C SER A 452 -0.73 7.15 1.64
N GLY A 453 0.24 7.40 0.75
CA GLY A 453 1.06 6.34 0.17
C GLY A 453 1.82 5.54 1.23
N PHE A 454 2.48 6.22 2.17
CA PHE A 454 3.19 5.55 3.27
C PHE A 454 2.23 4.70 4.11
N VAL A 455 1.10 5.27 4.51
CA VAL A 455 0.08 4.58 5.32
C VAL A 455 -0.41 3.31 4.63
N PHE A 456 -0.74 3.37 3.33
CA PHE A 456 -1.20 2.21 2.56
C PHE A 456 -0.18 1.07 2.52
N ALA A 457 1.11 1.37 2.29
CA ALA A 457 2.14 0.34 2.22
C ALA A 457 2.51 -0.19 3.61
N ALA A 458 2.67 0.69 4.60
CA ALA A 458 3.01 0.31 5.96
C ALA A 458 1.91 -0.54 6.60
N ALA A 459 0.64 -0.30 6.27
CA ALA A 459 -0.49 -1.02 6.83
C ALA A 459 -0.41 -2.53 6.55
N VAL A 460 -0.05 -2.96 5.34
CA VAL A 460 0.07 -4.39 5.01
C VAL A 460 1.15 -5.05 5.88
N SER A 461 2.29 -4.37 6.04
CA SER A 461 3.39 -4.84 6.87
C SER A 461 3.00 -4.90 8.35
N ILE A 462 2.37 -3.86 8.88
CA ILE A 462 1.87 -3.79 10.27
C ILE A 462 0.86 -4.91 10.52
N THR A 463 -0.09 -5.15 9.61
CA THR A 463 -1.07 -6.24 9.75
C THR A 463 -0.37 -7.59 9.85
N SER A 464 0.67 -7.83 9.02
CA SER A 464 1.43 -9.08 9.05
C SER A 464 2.27 -9.24 10.31
N GLU A 465 2.76 -8.15 10.89
CA GLU A 465 3.59 -8.15 12.10
C GLU A 465 2.74 -8.29 13.38
N LEU A 466 1.60 -7.60 13.45
CA LEU A 466 0.77 -7.61 14.66
C LEU A 466 -0.18 -8.82 14.71
N PHE A 467 -0.71 -9.29 13.56
CA PHE A 467 -1.81 -10.25 13.51
C PHE A 467 -1.50 -11.52 12.71
N GLY A 468 -0.23 -11.73 12.38
CA GLY A 468 0.28 -12.94 11.75
C GLY A 468 0.38 -12.87 10.21
N PRO A 469 1.47 -13.43 9.63
CA PRO A 469 1.71 -13.37 8.19
C PRO A 469 0.80 -14.28 7.35
N ASN A 470 0.36 -15.43 7.88
CA ASN A 470 -0.51 -16.36 7.14
C ASN A 470 -1.96 -15.86 7.07
N SER A 471 -2.39 -15.08 8.06
CA SER A 471 -3.76 -14.53 8.16
C SER A 471 -3.92 -13.18 7.42
N VAL A 472 -2.85 -12.61 6.86
CA VAL A 472 -2.86 -11.27 6.23
C VAL A 472 -3.90 -11.16 5.12
N ALA A 473 -4.07 -12.18 4.30
CA ALA A 473 -5.02 -12.16 3.18
C ALA A 473 -6.47 -11.87 3.64
N VAL A 474 -6.86 -12.31 4.83
CA VAL A 474 -8.18 -12.05 5.40
C VAL A 474 -8.14 -10.80 6.29
N ASN A 475 -7.20 -10.75 7.24
CA ASN A 475 -7.15 -9.71 8.27
C ASN A 475 -6.91 -8.30 7.68
N HIS A 476 -6.04 -8.17 6.69
CA HIS A 476 -5.81 -6.90 6.01
C HIS A 476 -7.02 -6.48 5.15
N ASN A 477 -7.71 -7.43 4.50
CA ASN A 477 -8.91 -7.11 3.76
C ASN A 477 -10.09 -6.70 4.66
N ILE A 478 -10.15 -7.17 5.90
CA ILE A 478 -11.09 -6.65 6.90
C ILE A 478 -10.71 -5.20 7.27
N LEU A 479 -9.42 -4.90 7.45
CA LEU A 479 -8.97 -3.52 7.66
C LEU A 479 -9.37 -2.61 6.50
N ILE A 480 -9.21 -3.04 5.25
CA ILE A 480 -9.54 -2.25 4.04
C ILE A 480 -11.04 -1.93 3.95
N THR A 481 -11.93 -2.63 4.66
CA THR A 481 -13.37 -2.28 4.68
C THR A 481 -13.62 -0.85 5.17
N ASN A 482 -12.64 -0.21 5.82
CA ASN A 482 -12.71 1.19 6.20
C ASN A 482 -12.68 2.16 4.99
N ILE A 483 -12.13 1.74 3.83
CA ILE A 483 -12.05 2.60 2.64
C ILE A 483 -13.45 2.98 2.14
N PRO A 484 -14.37 2.04 1.83
CA PRO A 484 -15.73 2.40 1.43
C PRO A 484 -16.50 3.15 2.53
N ILE A 485 -16.29 2.84 3.80
CA ILE A 485 -16.91 3.58 4.92
C ILE A 485 -16.44 5.04 4.90
N GLY A 486 -15.13 5.28 4.80
CA GLY A 486 -14.58 6.62 4.74
C GLY A 486 -14.95 7.36 3.45
N SER A 487 -14.93 6.68 2.29
CA SER A 487 -15.38 7.27 1.02
C SER A 487 -16.84 7.72 1.09
N CYS A 488 -17.70 6.92 1.72
CA CYS A 488 -19.10 7.29 1.93
C CYS A 488 -19.23 8.47 2.91
N LEU A 489 -18.64 8.38 4.11
CA LEU A 489 -18.79 9.38 5.16
C LEU A 489 -18.14 10.73 4.78
N TYR A 490 -16.88 10.69 4.37
CA TYR A 490 -16.11 11.91 4.09
C TYR A 490 -16.44 12.51 2.74
N GLY A 491 -16.76 11.66 1.75
CA GLY A 491 -17.25 12.10 0.43
C GLY A 491 -18.63 12.71 0.51
N LEU A 492 -19.57 12.12 1.30
CA LEU A 492 -20.89 12.70 1.55
C LEU A 492 -20.78 14.04 2.29
N LEU A 493 -19.94 14.13 3.30
CA LEU A 493 -19.66 15.38 4.02
C LEU A 493 -19.20 16.47 3.04
N ALA A 494 -18.25 16.16 2.16
CA ALA A 494 -17.74 17.09 1.16
C ALA A 494 -18.85 17.53 0.17
N ALA A 495 -19.68 16.61 -0.29
CA ALA A 495 -20.78 16.89 -1.19
C ALA A 495 -21.85 17.79 -0.54
N LEU A 496 -22.25 17.49 0.71
CA LEU A 496 -23.24 18.29 1.45
C LEU A 496 -22.75 19.72 1.69
N VAL A 497 -21.48 19.89 2.08
CA VAL A 497 -20.88 21.23 2.25
C VAL A 497 -20.83 21.97 0.92
N TYR A 498 -20.42 21.30 -0.16
CA TYR A 498 -20.34 21.89 -1.49
C TYR A 498 -21.73 22.36 -1.96
N ASP A 499 -22.76 21.51 -1.85
CA ASP A 499 -24.11 21.83 -2.29
C ASP A 499 -24.74 22.96 -1.45
N SER A 500 -24.54 22.97 -0.13
CA SER A 500 -25.05 24.03 0.75
C SER A 500 -24.45 25.39 0.44
N ASN A 501 -23.21 25.44 -0.01
CA ASN A 501 -22.53 26.68 -0.42
C ASN A 501 -22.85 27.08 -1.89
N ALA A 502 -23.32 26.14 -2.73
CA ALA A 502 -23.78 26.44 -4.09
C ALA A 502 -25.17 27.07 -4.08
N ASP A 503 -26.10 26.58 -3.25
CA ASP A 503 -27.48 27.09 -3.16
C ASP A 503 -27.57 28.52 -2.57
N GLY A 504 -26.56 28.95 -1.82
CA GLY A 504 -26.50 30.32 -1.27
C GLY A 504 -26.34 31.42 -2.31
N ALA A 505 -25.96 31.11 -3.53
CA ALA A 505 -25.70 32.08 -4.60
C ALA A 505 -26.88 32.31 -5.56
N SER A 506 -27.96 31.52 -5.53
CA SER A 506 -29.05 31.58 -6.50
C SER A 506 -30.42 31.33 -5.87
N ARG A 507 -30.94 32.30 -5.12
CA ARG A 507 -32.29 32.25 -4.50
C ARG A 507 -33.45 32.69 -5.40
N ASP A 508 -33.17 33.14 -6.63
CA ASP A 508 -34.18 33.89 -7.41
C ASP A 508 -34.82 33.22 -8.64
N THR A 509 -34.49 31.96 -8.98
CA THR A 509 -35.16 31.31 -10.13
C THR A 509 -35.39 29.81 -9.91
N MET A 510 -36.60 29.50 -9.46
CA MET A 510 -37.12 28.16 -9.14
C MET A 510 -37.28 27.22 -10.35
N TRP A 511 -37.01 27.62 -11.60
CA TRP A 511 -37.31 26.86 -12.81
C TRP A 511 -36.10 26.42 -13.64
N LEU A 512 -34.86 26.91 -13.35
CA LEU A 512 -33.65 26.44 -14.00
C LEU A 512 -32.70 25.88 -12.94
N ARG A 513 -32.86 24.61 -12.57
CA ARG A 513 -31.88 23.84 -11.80
C ARG A 513 -30.75 23.39 -12.75
N GLU A 514 -30.21 24.30 -13.54
CA GLU A 514 -28.93 24.12 -14.20
C GLU A 514 -27.84 24.10 -13.11
N MET A 515 -27.00 23.09 -13.15
CA MET A 515 -25.89 22.80 -12.23
C MET A 515 -25.13 24.08 -11.84
N THR A 516 -25.51 24.72 -10.75
CA THR A 516 -24.77 25.85 -10.19
C THR A 516 -23.46 25.31 -9.62
N MET A 517 -22.37 25.58 -10.35
CA MET A 517 -21.03 25.25 -9.87
C MET A 517 -20.67 26.20 -8.73
N CYS A 518 -20.34 25.64 -7.57
CA CYS A 518 -19.80 26.42 -6.47
C CYS A 518 -18.39 26.89 -6.80
N MET A 519 -18.16 28.21 -6.78
CA MET A 519 -16.88 28.83 -7.07
C MET A 519 -16.35 29.61 -5.86
N GLY A 520 -15.07 29.51 -5.63
CA GLY A 520 -14.39 30.18 -4.54
C GLY A 520 -14.08 29.28 -3.36
N ARG A 521 -13.27 29.81 -2.44
CA ARG A 521 -12.76 29.07 -1.28
C ARG A 521 -13.85 28.55 -0.34
N LYS A 522 -14.98 29.23 -0.23
CA LYS A 522 -16.08 28.86 0.66
C LYS A 522 -16.64 27.46 0.37
N CYS A 523 -16.55 27.02 -0.88
CA CYS A 523 -17.10 25.72 -1.31
C CYS A 523 -16.50 24.52 -0.57
N TYR A 524 -15.23 24.59 -0.18
CA TYR A 524 -14.51 23.50 0.48
C TYR A 524 -13.89 23.87 1.82
N LEU A 525 -13.99 25.11 2.30
CA LEU A 525 -13.36 25.57 3.55
C LEU A 525 -13.82 24.71 4.75
N GLU A 526 -15.12 24.52 4.91
CA GLU A 526 -15.68 23.73 5.99
C GLU A 526 -15.29 22.26 5.87
N THR A 527 -15.25 21.73 4.64
CA THR A 527 -14.76 20.37 4.36
C THR A 527 -13.32 20.20 4.82
N PHE A 528 -12.42 21.15 4.52
CA PHE A 528 -11.02 21.09 4.94
C PHE A 528 -10.87 21.17 6.46
N LEU A 529 -11.69 21.96 7.14
CA LEU A 529 -11.72 22.03 8.59
C LEU A 529 -12.17 20.70 9.21
N TRP A 530 -13.24 20.07 8.70
CA TRP A 530 -13.70 18.77 9.14
C TRP A 530 -12.66 17.68 8.90
N TRP A 531 -12.05 17.66 7.71
CA TRP A 531 -11.01 16.69 7.38
C TRP A 531 -9.76 16.89 8.23
N CYS A 532 -9.43 18.13 8.60
CA CYS A 532 -8.37 18.43 9.56
C CYS A 532 -8.67 17.81 10.93
N CYS A 533 -9.87 18.03 11.47
CA CYS A 533 -10.27 17.44 12.76
C CYS A 533 -10.23 15.91 12.74
N ILE A 534 -10.72 15.29 11.66
CA ILE A 534 -10.70 13.84 11.48
C ILE A 534 -9.24 13.33 11.39
N SER A 535 -8.36 14.01 10.66
CA SER A 535 -6.95 13.63 10.56
C SER A 535 -6.20 13.73 11.90
N ILE A 536 -6.58 14.67 12.76
CA ILE A 536 -6.07 14.75 14.15
C ILE A 536 -6.51 13.52 14.96
N VAL A 537 -7.76 13.08 14.82
CA VAL A 537 -8.23 11.82 15.46
C VAL A 537 -7.41 10.64 14.95
N GLY A 538 -7.11 10.57 13.66
CA GLY A 538 -6.22 9.57 13.06
C GLY A 538 -4.82 9.60 13.64
N LEU A 539 -4.25 10.78 13.83
CA LEU A 539 -2.94 10.98 14.42
C LEU A 539 -2.91 10.51 15.89
N VAL A 540 -3.90 10.90 16.69
CA VAL A 540 -4.03 10.47 18.09
C VAL A 540 -4.16 8.95 18.16
N SER A 541 -5.04 8.35 17.35
CA SER A 541 -5.22 6.89 17.30
C SER A 541 -3.92 6.17 16.91
N SER A 542 -3.14 6.73 15.99
CA SER A 542 -1.84 6.19 15.57
C SER A 542 -0.80 6.25 16.71
N PHE A 543 -0.78 7.32 17.48
CA PHE A 543 0.08 7.45 18.67
C PHE A 543 -0.32 6.47 19.78
N VAL A 544 -1.62 6.28 20.01
CA VAL A 544 -2.12 5.30 20.98
C VAL A 544 -1.72 3.89 20.55
N LEU A 545 -1.86 3.56 19.25
CA LEU A 545 -1.41 2.28 18.70
C LEU A 545 0.09 2.07 18.93
N TYR A 546 0.93 3.07 18.61
CA TYR A 546 2.36 3.02 18.86
C TYR A 546 2.67 2.76 20.33
N TYR A 547 2.06 3.52 21.24
CA TYR A 547 2.29 3.39 22.68
C TYR A 547 1.94 1.99 23.20
N ARG A 548 0.84 1.40 22.72
CA ARG A 548 0.40 0.05 23.09
C ARG A 548 1.28 -1.06 22.52
N THR A 549 1.77 -0.92 21.29
CA THR A 549 2.50 -2.00 20.56
C THR A 549 4.02 -1.91 20.72
N ARG A 550 4.58 -0.78 21.16
CA ARG A 550 6.03 -0.56 21.23
C ARG A 550 6.80 -1.65 22.00
N HIS A 551 6.23 -2.17 23.10
CA HIS A 551 6.88 -3.21 23.89
C HIS A 551 7.12 -4.48 23.10
N ALA A 552 6.12 -4.95 22.34
CA ALA A 552 6.26 -6.13 21.49
C ALA A 552 7.37 -5.96 20.43
N TYR A 553 7.55 -4.74 19.90
CA TYR A 553 8.65 -4.44 18.97
C TYR A 553 10.00 -4.44 19.65
N TYR A 554 10.14 -3.83 20.84
CA TYR A 554 11.40 -3.78 21.56
C TYR A 554 11.84 -5.17 22.06
N ASP A 555 10.94 -6.00 22.55
CA ASP A 555 11.21 -7.37 22.96
C ASP A 555 11.69 -8.23 21.77
N ASN A 556 11.12 -8.00 20.58
CA ASN A 556 11.55 -8.68 19.36
C ASN A 556 12.94 -8.21 18.89
N PHE A 557 13.28 -6.92 19.05
CA PHE A 557 14.62 -6.43 18.76
C PHE A 557 15.65 -7.04 19.71
N GLY A 558 15.35 -7.15 21.01
CA GLY A 558 16.24 -7.77 22.01
C GLY A 558 16.54 -9.26 21.73
N ARG A 559 15.52 -10.02 21.27
CA ARG A 559 15.69 -11.44 20.90
C ARG A 559 16.54 -11.65 19.64
N ASN A 560 16.56 -10.69 18.72
CA ASN A 560 17.32 -10.80 17.46
C ASN A 560 18.78 -10.32 17.61
N THR A 561 19.14 -9.71 18.75
CA THR A 561 20.51 -9.24 19.05
C THR A 561 21.30 -10.20 19.94
N ASN A 562 20.65 -11.14 20.59
CA ASN A 562 21.25 -12.26 21.34
C ASN A 562 21.24 -13.53 20.45
#